data_3236f3a586a575ac67677b04aed884c7
#
_entry.id   3236f3a586a575ac67677b04aed884c7
#
_cell.length_a   1.000
_cell.length_b   1.000
_cell.length_c   1.000
_cell.angle_alpha   90.00
_cell.angle_beta   90.00
_cell.angle_gamma   90.00
#
_symmetry.space_group_name_H-M   'P 1'
#
loop_
_entity.id
_entity.type
_entity.pdbx_description
1 polymer ?
#
loop_
_entity_poly.entity_id
_entity_poly.type
_entity_poly.pdbx_seq_one_letter_code
_entity_poly.pdbx_strand_id
1 'polypeptide(L)'
;VPFLVSRTATERGWADVIAPEQLSDDRLRIRVGTLEAGDEWSVDAPVEGLLWFQLLSGSVREDSGETFSTDHVVMLARGGSVRVTASESTSVFVAEVPRAVDYDPGLEVSRVVHDWSREPVLDSEHDARQRIYLASPKLWGTSAVKGEMIIYPPGASGAAHHHEGAEHFQYILRGAGTAETPIGRMEFRAGDLIYNFENEIHSFENNHGEDMVFIEFFVPGESRTVWVPGADACAWNPTGLDIRGRHPVREVRGHVHGEGDV
;
A
#
# COMPACT_ATOMS: atom_id res chain seq x y z
N VAL A 1 -19.20 -2.63 -5.91
CA VAL A 1 -19.28 -1.16 -5.91
C VAL A 1 -18.20 -0.63 -4.99
N PRO A 2 -17.30 0.27 -5.45
CA PRO A 2 -16.24 0.84 -4.61
C PRO A 2 -16.82 1.44 -3.33
N PHE A 3 -16.09 1.38 -2.25
CA PHE A 3 -16.53 1.98 -1.01
C PHE A 3 -15.41 2.75 -0.31
N LEU A 4 -15.80 3.79 0.42
CA LEU A 4 -14.93 4.62 1.24
C LEU A 4 -15.15 4.25 2.71
N VAL A 5 -14.07 4.03 3.44
CA VAL A 5 -14.08 3.90 4.90
C VAL A 5 -13.30 5.07 5.48
N SER A 6 -13.99 5.92 6.24
CA SER A 6 -13.36 7.01 6.98
C SER A 6 -13.11 6.57 8.42
N ARG A 7 -11.86 6.26 8.76
CA ARG A 7 -11.45 5.98 10.13
C ARG A 7 -10.10 6.63 10.41
N THR A 8 -10.08 7.53 11.36
CA THR A 8 -8.84 8.07 11.93
C THR A 8 -8.37 7.15 13.06
N ALA A 9 -7.09 6.79 13.07
CA ALA A 9 -6.44 6.10 14.18
C ALA A 9 -6.27 7.06 15.38
N THR A 10 -7.39 7.51 15.98
CA THR A 10 -7.40 8.51 17.05
C THR A 10 -7.83 7.95 18.39
N GLU A 11 -8.34 6.72 18.43
CA GLU A 11 -8.73 6.05 19.67
C GLU A 11 -7.71 4.99 20.05
N ARG A 12 -7.45 4.87 21.35
CA ARG A 12 -6.59 3.84 21.94
C ARG A 12 -7.09 2.45 21.55
N GLY A 13 -6.21 1.63 20.96
CA GLY A 13 -6.52 0.27 20.58
C GLY A 13 -6.58 0.04 19.06
N TRP A 14 -7.19 -1.05 18.65
CA TRP A 14 -7.28 -1.50 17.26
C TRP A 14 -8.69 -1.31 16.71
N ALA A 15 -8.78 -0.87 15.46
CA ALA A 15 -10.03 -0.76 14.72
C ALA A 15 -9.91 -1.47 13.37
N ASP A 16 -10.92 -2.26 13.02
CA ASP A 16 -11.05 -2.82 11.68
C ASP A 16 -11.43 -1.71 10.70
N VAL A 17 -10.65 -1.60 9.63
CA VAL A 17 -10.94 -0.72 8.49
C VAL A 17 -11.65 -1.53 7.41
N ILE A 18 -11.13 -2.72 7.11
CA ILE A 18 -11.79 -3.74 6.29
C ILE A 18 -11.97 -4.97 7.15
N ALA A 19 -13.22 -5.29 7.49
CA ALA A 19 -13.61 -6.52 8.16
C ALA A 19 -13.97 -7.61 7.13
N PRO A 20 -13.84 -8.89 7.49
CA PRO A 20 -14.07 -10.01 6.55
C PRO A 20 -15.42 -9.97 5.84
N GLU A 21 -16.47 -9.53 6.53
CA GLU A 21 -17.84 -9.47 6.01
C GLU A 21 -18.09 -8.34 4.99
N GLN A 22 -17.15 -7.42 4.81
CA GLN A 22 -17.28 -6.31 3.86
C GLN A 22 -16.87 -6.71 2.43
N LEU A 23 -16.11 -7.79 2.29
CA LEU A 23 -15.67 -8.34 1.01
C LEU A 23 -16.47 -9.60 0.68
N SER A 24 -16.55 -9.94 -0.60
CA SER A 24 -17.24 -11.15 -1.07
C SER A 24 -16.50 -12.44 -0.70
N ASP A 25 -15.21 -12.33 -0.41
CA ASP A 25 -14.35 -13.41 0.05
C ASP A 25 -13.42 -12.89 1.17
N ASP A 26 -12.73 -13.79 1.86
CA ASP A 26 -11.81 -13.46 2.94
C ASP A 26 -10.39 -13.18 2.39
N ARG A 27 -10.29 -12.38 1.29
CA ARG A 27 -9.00 -12.12 0.65
C ARG A 27 -8.13 -11.13 1.40
N LEU A 28 -8.74 -10.19 2.13
CA LEU A 28 -8.01 -9.08 2.76
C LEU A 28 -8.71 -8.64 4.04
N ARG A 29 -7.92 -8.37 5.06
CA ARG A 29 -8.31 -7.70 6.30
C ARG A 29 -7.40 -6.52 6.53
N ILE A 30 -7.93 -5.39 6.94
CA ILE A 30 -7.16 -4.19 7.24
C ILE A 30 -7.55 -3.65 8.61
N ARG A 31 -6.54 -3.35 9.42
CA ARG A 31 -6.70 -2.73 10.74
C ARG A 31 -5.76 -1.55 10.89
N VAL A 32 -6.19 -0.59 11.67
CA VAL A 32 -5.33 0.49 12.18
C VAL A 32 -5.35 0.46 13.69
N GLY A 33 -4.24 0.84 14.30
CA GLY A 33 -4.15 0.84 15.75
C GLY A 33 -3.16 1.87 16.28
N THR A 34 -3.21 2.10 17.60
CA THR A 34 -2.28 2.96 18.31
C THR A 34 -1.68 2.20 19.47
N LEU A 35 -0.36 2.23 19.58
CA LEU A 35 0.45 1.72 20.69
C LEU A 35 0.98 2.93 21.47
N GLU A 36 0.88 2.87 22.79
CA GLU A 36 1.54 3.86 23.63
C GLU A 36 3.00 3.48 23.89
N ALA A 37 3.82 4.45 24.26
CA ALA A 37 5.22 4.19 24.61
C ALA A 37 5.34 3.08 25.66
N GLY A 38 6.12 2.04 25.32
CA GLY A 38 6.31 0.85 26.17
C GLY A 38 5.31 -0.28 25.93
N ASP A 39 4.28 -0.08 25.11
CA ASP A 39 3.36 -1.17 24.75
C ASP A 39 4.10 -2.22 23.91
N GLU A 40 3.92 -3.49 24.28
CA GLU A 40 4.41 -4.63 23.51
C GLU A 40 3.33 -5.11 22.52
N TRP A 41 3.75 -5.42 21.30
CA TRP A 41 2.88 -5.95 20.26
C TRP A 41 3.52 -7.16 19.58
N SER A 42 2.82 -8.30 19.66
CA SER A 42 3.17 -9.51 18.90
C SER A 42 2.36 -9.57 17.63
N VAL A 43 3.05 -9.79 16.52
CA VAL A 43 2.48 -9.85 15.17
C VAL A 43 2.79 -11.23 14.60
N ASP A 44 1.74 -11.96 14.24
CA ASP A 44 1.85 -13.31 13.68
C ASP A 44 1.11 -13.35 12.35
N ALA A 45 1.78 -13.77 11.29
CA ALA A 45 1.13 -14.01 10.00
C ALA A 45 0.26 -15.28 10.04
N PRO A 46 -0.85 -15.34 9.29
CA PRO A 46 -1.63 -16.55 9.13
C PRO A 46 -0.79 -17.71 8.58
N VAL A 47 -1.10 -18.95 8.99
CA VAL A 47 -0.34 -20.16 8.58
C VAL A 47 -0.39 -20.37 7.05
N GLU A 48 -1.47 -20.00 6.39
CA GLU A 48 -1.65 -20.08 4.93
C GLU A 48 -1.61 -18.71 4.25
N GLY A 49 -1.24 -17.66 5.00
CA GLY A 49 -1.33 -16.29 4.55
C GLY A 49 -0.04 -15.50 4.68
N LEU A 50 -0.19 -14.23 4.47
CA LEU A 50 0.80 -13.20 4.76
C LEU A 50 0.14 -11.99 5.44
N LEU A 51 0.95 -11.24 6.14
CA LEU A 51 0.58 -10.00 6.79
C LEU A 51 1.70 -9.00 6.56
N TRP A 52 1.35 -7.73 6.39
CA TRP A 52 2.33 -6.65 6.47
C TRP A 52 1.84 -5.53 7.36
N PHE A 53 2.79 -4.80 7.93
CA PHE A 53 2.47 -3.58 8.66
C PHE A 53 3.43 -2.45 8.27
N GLN A 54 2.93 -1.23 8.43
CA GLN A 54 3.67 0.01 8.26
C GLN A 54 3.29 0.96 9.39
N LEU A 55 4.27 1.67 9.92
CA LEU A 55 3.99 2.72 10.90
C LEU A 55 3.50 3.97 10.17
N LEU A 56 2.38 4.51 10.62
CA LEU A 56 1.84 5.79 10.15
C LEU A 56 2.49 6.95 10.89
N SER A 57 2.94 6.72 12.13
CA SER A 57 3.72 7.64 12.95
C SER A 57 4.48 6.88 14.02
N GLY A 58 5.51 7.49 14.61
CA GLY A 58 6.28 6.94 15.71
C GLY A 58 7.33 5.92 15.28
N SER A 59 7.76 5.09 16.24
CA SER A 59 8.76 4.04 16.04
C SER A 59 8.57 2.88 17.00
N VAL A 60 8.96 1.69 16.56
CA VAL A 60 8.95 0.48 17.39
C VAL A 60 10.32 -0.19 17.35
N ARG A 61 10.69 -0.86 18.43
CA ARG A 61 11.92 -1.65 18.53
C ARG A 61 11.57 -3.12 18.66
N GLU A 62 12.15 -3.94 17.80
CA GLU A 62 12.04 -5.38 17.87
C GLU A 62 12.92 -5.96 19.01
N ASP A 63 12.58 -7.14 19.51
CA ASP A 63 13.35 -7.87 20.53
C ASP A 63 14.81 -8.14 20.10
N SER A 64 15.07 -8.28 18.80
CA SER A 64 16.42 -8.40 18.22
C SER A 64 17.27 -7.12 18.35
N GLY A 65 16.64 -5.98 18.67
CA GLY A 65 17.25 -4.67 18.76
C GLY A 65 17.09 -3.81 17.49
N GLU A 66 16.53 -4.34 16.41
CA GLU A 66 16.21 -3.59 15.21
C GLU A 66 15.09 -2.57 15.48
N THR A 67 15.17 -1.40 14.86
CA THR A 67 14.15 -0.35 15.01
C THR A 67 13.44 -0.13 13.68
N PHE A 68 12.11 -0.14 13.71
CA PHE A 68 11.26 0.20 12.58
C PHE A 68 10.69 1.60 12.77
N SER A 69 10.65 2.35 11.69
CA SER A 69 10.07 3.70 11.60
C SER A 69 9.05 3.75 10.48
N THR A 70 8.51 4.92 10.22
CA THR A 70 7.59 5.17 9.08
C THR A 70 8.19 4.86 7.72
N ASP A 71 9.51 4.73 7.62
CA ASP A 71 10.22 4.38 6.38
C ASP A 71 10.19 2.88 6.06
N HIS A 72 9.68 2.05 6.96
CA HIS A 72 9.72 0.59 6.82
C HIS A 72 8.32 0.00 6.58
N VAL A 73 8.29 -0.98 5.67
CA VAL A 73 7.21 -1.96 5.57
C VAL A 73 7.77 -3.30 6.01
N VAL A 74 7.10 -3.95 6.95
CA VAL A 74 7.49 -5.27 7.47
C VAL A 74 6.47 -6.29 7.01
N MET A 75 6.90 -7.30 6.25
CA MET A 75 6.07 -8.41 5.79
C MET A 75 6.47 -9.69 6.49
N LEU A 76 5.47 -10.45 6.90
CA LEU A 76 5.57 -11.78 7.50
C LEU A 76 4.69 -12.74 6.70
N ALA A 77 5.17 -13.95 6.44
CA ALA A 77 4.41 -14.97 5.73
C ALA A 77 4.43 -16.33 6.46
N ARG A 78 3.34 -17.07 6.31
CA ARG A 78 3.21 -18.48 6.72
C ARG A 78 3.58 -18.75 8.18
N GLY A 79 2.96 -18.01 9.10
CA GLY A 79 3.22 -18.15 10.54
C GLY A 79 4.52 -17.49 10.99
N GLY A 80 5.17 -16.72 10.12
CA GLY A 80 6.25 -15.82 10.54
C GLY A 80 5.76 -14.85 11.59
N SER A 81 6.61 -14.50 12.57
CA SER A 81 6.24 -13.63 13.67
C SER A 81 7.31 -12.61 14.00
N VAL A 82 6.88 -11.52 14.61
CA VAL A 82 7.77 -10.48 15.18
C VAL A 82 7.15 -9.95 16.47
N ARG A 83 8.00 -9.63 17.44
CA ARG A 83 7.58 -8.91 18.65
C ARG A 83 8.29 -7.58 18.71
N VAL A 84 7.51 -6.54 18.92
CA VAL A 84 8.02 -5.17 18.98
C VAL A 84 7.51 -4.45 20.22
N THR A 85 8.28 -3.47 20.68
CA THR A 85 7.90 -2.54 21.75
C THR A 85 7.85 -1.12 21.16
N ALA A 86 6.77 -0.40 21.39
CA ALA A 86 6.64 0.98 20.97
C ALA A 86 7.63 1.88 21.72
N SER A 87 8.45 2.62 20.98
CA SER A 87 9.42 3.56 21.58
C SER A 87 8.77 4.88 22.00
N GLU A 88 7.65 5.19 21.39
CA GLU A 88 6.83 6.39 21.59
C GLU A 88 5.37 6.08 21.20
N SER A 89 4.45 7.04 21.32
CA SER A 89 3.08 6.86 20.81
C SER A 89 3.15 6.63 19.29
N THR A 90 2.69 5.48 18.84
CA THR A 90 2.91 4.95 17.48
C THR A 90 1.59 4.53 16.87
N SER A 91 1.27 5.06 15.69
CA SER A 91 0.12 4.62 14.89
C SER A 91 0.57 3.59 13.86
N VAL A 92 -0.21 2.53 13.71
CA VAL A 92 0.14 1.37 12.87
C VAL A 92 -0.98 1.07 11.90
N PHE A 93 -0.63 0.84 10.64
CA PHE A 93 -1.45 0.23 9.61
C PHE A 93 -1.04 -1.24 9.47
N VAL A 94 -2.02 -2.15 9.43
CA VAL A 94 -1.81 -3.58 9.25
C VAL A 94 -2.76 -4.09 8.19
N ALA A 95 -2.24 -4.86 7.24
CA ALA A 95 -3.06 -5.59 6.29
C ALA A 95 -2.66 -7.07 6.27
N GLU A 96 -3.64 -7.93 6.04
CA GLU A 96 -3.50 -9.38 6.09
C GLU A 96 -4.22 -10.02 4.91
N VAL A 97 -3.55 -10.93 4.21
CA VAL A 97 -4.14 -11.84 3.22
C VAL A 97 -4.18 -13.23 3.85
N PRO A 98 -5.33 -13.67 4.41
CA PRO A 98 -5.41 -14.87 5.23
C PRO A 98 -5.03 -16.16 4.51
N ARG A 99 -5.25 -16.21 3.19
CA ARG A 99 -4.98 -17.36 2.32
C ARG A 99 -4.12 -16.97 1.12
N ALA A 100 -2.96 -16.35 1.38
CA ALA A 100 -2.04 -15.93 0.32
C ALA A 100 -1.51 -17.11 -0.53
N VAL A 101 -1.51 -18.34 0.02
CA VAL A 101 -1.18 -19.56 -0.72
C VAL A 101 -2.13 -19.86 -1.89
N ASP A 102 -3.34 -19.30 -1.89
CA ASP A 102 -4.29 -19.45 -3.01
C ASP A 102 -3.85 -18.61 -4.22
N TYR A 103 -3.07 -17.54 -3.99
CA TYR A 103 -2.52 -16.64 -5.01
C TYR A 103 -1.06 -16.97 -5.35
N ASP A 104 -0.31 -17.49 -4.39
CA ASP A 104 1.08 -17.94 -4.55
C ASP A 104 1.28 -19.28 -3.83
N PRO A 105 1.04 -20.41 -4.51
CA PRO A 105 1.23 -21.74 -3.93
C PRO A 105 2.68 -22.02 -3.49
N GLY A 106 3.65 -21.25 -4.01
CA GLY A 106 5.06 -21.34 -3.66
C GLY A 106 5.45 -20.49 -2.45
N LEU A 107 4.51 -19.78 -1.83
CA LEU A 107 4.78 -18.93 -0.68
C LEU A 107 5.46 -19.71 0.46
N GLU A 108 6.62 -19.26 0.91
CA GLU A 108 7.38 -19.86 2.00
C GLU A 108 7.26 -19.03 3.28
N VAL A 109 7.65 -19.64 4.41
CA VAL A 109 7.82 -18.91 5.66
C VAL A 109 8.91 -17.86 5.45
N SER A 110 8.55 -16.60 5.59
CA SER A 110 9.49 -15.50 5.36
C SER A 110 9.18 -14.29 6.22
N ARG A 111 10.22 -13.47 6.40
CA ARG A 111 10.15 -12.13 6.95
C ARG A 111 10.95 -11.21 6.05
N VAL A 112 10.35 -10.11 5.65
CA VAL A 112 11.02 -9.05 4.91
C VAL A 112 10.85 -7.73 5.66
N VAL A 113 11.94 -7.01 5.87
CA VAL A 113 11.93 -5.62 6.34
C VAL A 113 12.41 -4.77 5.18
N HIS A 114 11.53 -3.95 4.67
CA HIS A 114 11.78 -3.13 3.49
C HIS A 114 11.81 -1.65 3.84
N ASP A 115 12.98 -1.01 3.69
CA ASP A 115 13.17 0.44 3.80
C ASP A 115 12.79 1.10 2.46
N TRP A 116 11.51 1.46 2.30
CA TRP A 116 10.99 2.06 1.08
C TRP A 116 11.59 3.45 0.79
N SER A 117 12.12 4.14 1.80
CA SER A 117 12.72 5.46 1.60
C SER A 117 14.01 5.42 0.78
N ARG A 118 14.53 4.22 0.51
CA ARG A 118 15.72 3.97 -0.30
C ARG A 118 15.40 3.39 -1.68
N GLU A 119 14.11 3.16 -1.97
CA GLU A 119 13.67 2.72 -3.28
C GLU A 119 13.77 3.84 -4.32
N PRO A 120 13.94 3.50 -5.61
CA PRO A 120 13.91 4.51 -6.67
C PRO A 120 12.55 5.18 -6.76
N VAL A 121 12.55 6.51 -6.85
CA VAL A 121 11.38 7.28 -7.24
C VAL A 121 11.22 7.21 -8.74
N LEU A 122 10.01 6.97 -9.22
CA LEU A 122 9.65 6.99 -10.62
C LEU A 122 8.70 8.16 -10.88
N ASP A 123 8.97 8.92 -11.93
CA ASP A 123 8.09 9.98 -12.41
C ASP A 123 7.11 9.42 -13.45
N SER A 124 5.87 9.89 -13.42
CA SER A 124 4.91 9.67 -14.50
C SER A 124 5.36 10.39 -15.77
N GLU A 125 5.22 9.74 -16.93
CA GLU A 125 5.58 10.34 -18.21
C GLU A 125 4.63 11.48 -18.62
N HIS A 126 3.37 11.44 -18.19
CA HIS A 126 2.31 12.31 -18.68
C HIS A 126 1.86 13.39 -17.69
N ASP A 127 2.29 13.29 -16.45
CA ASP A 127 1.89 14.21 -15.38
C ASP A 127 2.98 14.30 -14.30
N ALA A 128 2.73 15.05 -13.24
CA ALA A 128 3.73 15.28 -12.17
C ALA A 128 3.69 14.25 -11.04
N ARG A 129 2.95 13.14 -11.18
CA ARG A 129 2.87 12.10 -10.14
C ARG A 129 4.18 11.36 -9.99
N GLN A 130 4.42 10.89 -8.76
CA GLN A 130 5.56 10.05 -8.45
C GLN A 130 5.10 8.72 -7.84
N ARG A 131 5.91 7.67 -8.03
CA ARG A 131 5.70 6.32 -7.53
C ARG A 131 6.93 5.79 -6.83
N ILE A 132 6.67 5.01 -5.76
CA ILE A 132 7.69 4.22 -5.05
C ILE A 132 7.11 2.83 -4.81
N TYR A 133 7.84 1.76 -5.13
CA TYR A 133 7.40 0.40 -4.86
C TYR A 133 7.59 0.02 -3.39
N LEU A 134 6.56 -0.56 -2.78
CA LEU A 134 6.55 -1.04 -1.40
C LEU A 134 6.60 -2.57 -1.34
N ALA A 135 5.97 -3.23 -2.31
CA ALA A 135 5.88 -4.68 -2.42
C ALA A 135 5.88 -5.11 -3.89
N SER A 136 6.64 -6.13 -4.20
CA SER A 136 6.66 -6.79 -5.51
C SER A 136 7.30 -8.17 -5.35
N PRO A 137 7.23 -9.06 -6.35
CA PRO A 137 7.93 -10.33 -6.30
C PRO A 137 9.42 -10.20 -6.05
N LYS A 138 10.08 -9.14 -6.53
CA LYS A 138 11.49 -8.87 -6.27
C LYS A 138 11.78 -8.38 -4.86
N LEU A 139 10.86 -7.66 -4.24
CA LEU A 139 11.03 -7.10 -2.90
C LEU A 139 10.63 -8.09 -1.81
N TRP A 140 9.54 -8.85 -2.02
CA TRP A 140 8.96 -9.71 -1.00
C TRP A 140 9.07 -11.21 -1.29
N GLY A 141 9.50 -11.61 -2.51
CA GLY A 141 9.61 -13.00 -2.91
C GLY A 141 8.27 -13.70 -3.14
N THR A 142 7.18 -12.96 -3.33
CA THR A 142 5.84 -13.49 -3.55
C THR A 142 5.05 -12.64 -4.54
N SER A 143 4.21 -13.28 -5.34
CA SER A 143 3.23 -12.63 -6.22
C SER A 143 1.85 -12.44 -5.59
N ALA A 144 1.66 -12.87 -4.34
CA ALA A 144 0.36 -12.74 -3.67
C ALA A 144 -0.07 -11.29 -3.43
N VAL A 145 0.89 -10.36 -3.33
CA VAL A 145 0.63 -8.93 -3.11
C VAL A 145 1.60 -8.08 -3.92
N LYS A 146 1.11 -7.00 -4.50
CA LYS A 146 1.90 -5.90 -5.04
C LYS A 146 1.51 -4.61 -4.32
N GLY A 147 2.47 -3.75 -4.02
CA GLY A 147 2.20 -2.50 -3.31
C GLY A 147 3.09 -1.36 -3.76
N GLU A 148 2.52 -0.17 -3.71
CA GLU A 148 3.18 1.05 -4.13
C GLU A 148 2.68 2.26 -3.34
N MET A 149 3.51 3.28 -3.24
CA MET A 149 3.15 4.60 -2.77
C MET A 149 3.06 5.53 -3.98
N ILE A 150 1.96 6.29 -4.06
CA ILE A 150 1.77 7.28 -5.12
C ILE A 150 1.67 8.66 -4.50
N ILE A 151 2.40 9.60 -5.07
CA ILE A 151 2.39 11.02 -4.70
C ILE A 151 1.75 11.80 -5.83
N TYR A 152 0.70 12.54 -5.53
CA TYR A 152 -0.01 13.45 -6.41
C TYR A 152 0.26 14.89 -5.99
N PRO A 153 1.11 15.64 -6.67
CA PRO A 153 1.24 17.08 -6.43
C PRO A 153 -0.08 17.83 -6.70
N PRO A 154 -0.23 19.06 -6.21
CA PRO A 154 -1.39 19.90 -6.51
C PRO A 154 -1.71 19.99 -8.02
N GLY A 155 -2.95 19.68 -8.37
CA GLY A 155 -3.43 19.70 -9.76
C GLY A 155 -3.13 18.43 -10.57
N ALA A 156 -2.42 17.44 -10.02
CA ALA A 156 -2.17 16.18 -10.71
C ALA A 156 -3.43 15.31 -10.75
N SER A 157 -3.62 14.60 -11.86
CA SER A 157 -4.73 13.65 -12.03
C SER A 157 -4.24 12.39 -12.75
N GLY A 158 -4.79 11.24 -12.37
CA GLY A 158 -4.55 9.96 -13.03
C GLY A 158 -5.59 9.67 -14.11
N ALA A 159 -5.17 9.04 -15.19
CA ALA A 159 -6.08 8.60 -16.24
C ALA A 159 -7.02 7.50 -15.73
N ALA A 160 -8.28 7.52 -16.17
CA ALA A 160 -9.27 6.53 -15.76
C ALA A 160 -8.94 5.14 -16.31
N HIS A 161 -9.01 4.14 -15.45
CA HIS A 161 -8.67 2.75 -15.76
C HIS A 161 -9.36 1.79 -14.78
N HIS A 162 -9.26 0.50 -15.05
CA HIS A 162 -9.60 -0.56 -14.10
C HIS A 162 -8.52 -1.64 -14.09
N HIS A 163 -8.60 -2.53 -13.11
CA HIS A 163 -7.70 -3.67 -13.01
C HIS A 163 -8.46 -4.98 -13.21
N GLU A 164 -7.89 -5.88 -14.00
CA GLU A 164 -8.36 -7.24 -14.17
C GLU A 164 -7.45 -8.20 -13.41
N GLY A 165 -8.03 -9.18 -12.72
CA GLY A 165 -7.31 -10.22 -11.98
C GLY A 165 -6.94 -9.83 -10.55
N ALA A 166 -7.22 -8.61 -10.09
CA ALA A 166 -6.99 -8.20 -8.71
C ALA A 166 -8.01 -7.19 -8.21
N GLU A 167 -8.22 -7.19 -6.91
CA GLU A 167 -8.83 -6.06 -6.18
C GLU A 167 -7.73 -5.28 -5.49
N HIS A 168 -8.00 -4.02 -5.18
CA HIS A 168 -7.00 -3.16 -4.58
C HIS A 168 -7.62 -2.09 -3.69
N PHE A 169 -6.80 -1.52 -2.83
CA PHE A 169 -7.21 -0.41 -1.98
C PHE A 169 -6.16 0.70 -1.98
N GLN A 170 -6.60 1.92 -1.71
CA GLN A 170 -5.76 3.07 -1.41
C GLN A 170 -6.01 3.48 0.04
N TYR A 171 -4.95 3.55 0.85
CA TYR A 171 -5.00 4.17 2.18
C TYR A 171 -4.29 5.52 2.13
N ILE A 172 -5.02 6.58 2.46
CA ILE A 172 -4.54 7.95 2.31
C ILE A 172 -3.65 8.33 3.49
N LEU A 173 -2.37 8.52 3.23
CA LEU A 173 -1.39 8.88 4.25
C LEU A 173 -1.37 10.38 4.55
N ARG A 174 -1.56 11.22 3.51
CA ARG A 174 -1.48 12.68 3.60
C ARG A 174 -2.33 13.36 2.53
N GLY A 175 -2.81 14.57 2.85
CA GLY A 175 -3.58 15.39 1.92
C GLY A 175 -5.03 14.94 1.77
N ALA A 176 -5.62 15.39 0.69
CA ALA A 176 -6.99 15.10 0.29
C ALA A 176 -7.11 15.09 -1.23
N GLY A 177 -8.20 14.55 -1.75
CA GLY A 177 -8.45 14.49 -3.18
C GLY A 177 -9.85 14.00 -3.50
N THR A 178 -10.06 13.71 -4.77
CA THR A 178 -11.31 13.14 -5.26
C THR A 178 -11.03 11.90 -6.10
N ALA A 179 -11.92 10.91 -5.98
CA ALA A 179 -11.99 9.74 -6.85
C ALA A 179 -13.23 9.81 -7.72
N GLU A 180 -13.09 9.62 -9.02
CA GLU A 180 -14.19 9.31 -9.91
C GLU A 180 -14.38 7.80 -9.98
N THR A 181 -15.59 7.33 -9.73
CA THR A 181 -15.92 5.91 -9.63
C THR A 181 -17.25 5.62 -10.32
N PRO A 182 -17.64 4.35 -10.55
CA PRO A 182 -18.92 4.01 -11.15
C PRO A 182 -20.17 4.52 -10.38
N ILE A 183 -20.02 4.83 -9.09
CA ILE A 183 -21.11 5.39 -8.27
C ILE A 183 -21.05 6.92 -8.15
N GLY A 184 -20.09 7.56 -8.83
CA GLY A 184 -19.91 9.01 -8.86
C GLY A 184 -18.62 9.45 -8.16
N ARG A 185 -18.52 10.75 -7.95
CA ARG A 185 -17.39 11.40 -7.34
C ARG A 185 -17.40 11.23 -5.83
N MET A 186 -16.27 10.82 -5.26
CA MET A 186 -16.05 10.68 -3.83
C MET A 186 -14.91 11.60 -3.40
N GLU A 187 -15.12 12.38 -2.34
CA GLU A 187 -14.06 13.14 -1.68
C GLU A 187 -13.43 12.28 -0.57
N PHE A 188 -12.13 12.36 -0.42
CA PHE A 188 -11.38 11.64 0.61
C PHE A 188 -10.23 12.47 1.15
N ARG A 189 -9.71 12.08 2.30
CA ARG A 189 -8.61 12.74 3.01
C ARG A 189 -7.74 11.75 3.77
N ALA A 190 -6.64 12.23 4.34
CA ALA A 190 -5.75 11.44 5.19
C ALA A 190 -6.53 10.64 6.25
N GLY A 191 -6.21 9.35 6.36
CA GLY A 191 -6.87 8.38 7.23
C GLY A 191 -8.05 7.64 6.57
N ASP A 192 -8.50 8.05 5.39
CA ASP A 192 -9.53 7.33 4.64
C ASP A 192 -8.92 6.17 3.85
N LEU A 193 -9.73 5.14 3.62
CA LEU A 193 -9.42 4.03 2.74
C LEU A 193 -10.50 3.92 1.65
N ILE A 194 -10.05 3.80 0.40
CA ILE A 194 -10.90 3.51 -0.77
C ILE A 194 -10.61 2.08 -1.19
N TYR A 195 -11.65 1.28 -1.38
CA TYR A 195 -11.55 -0.08 -1.90
C TYR A 195 -12.20 -0.19 -3.26
N ASN A 196 -11.49 -0.74 -4.23
CA ASN A 196 -11.96 -0.98 -5.58
C ASN A 196 -11.97 -2.48 -5.87
N PHE A 197 -13.14 -2.99 -6.26
CA PHE A 197 -13.27 -4.36 -6.73
C PHE A 197 -12.70 -4.51 -8.15
N GLU A 198 -12.47 -5.75 -8.54
CA GLU A 198 -12.03 -6.07 -9.89
C GLU A 198 -12.95 -5.45 -10.96
N ASN A 199 -12.37 -4.92 -12.04
CA ASN A 199 -13.08 -4.28 -13.15
C ASN A 199 -13.79 -2.94 -12.84
N GLU A 200 -13.63 -2.37 -11.66
CA GLU A 200 -14.21 -1.06 -11.35
C GLU A 200 -13.35 0.08 -11.90
N ILE A 201 -13.93 0.87 -12.81
CA ILE A 201 -13.26 2.04 -13.40
C ILE A 201 -13.10 3.11 -12.33
N HIS A 202 -11.89 3.61 -12.18
CA HIS A 202 -11.59 4.67 -11.22
C HIS A 202 -10.49 5.61 -11.76
N SER A 203 -10.45 6.81 -11.20
CA SER A 203 -9.35 7.76 -11.35
C SER A 203 -9.27 8.65 -10.12
N PHE A 204 -8.10 9.24 -9.88
CA PHE A 204 -7.86 10.12 -8.73
C PHE A 204 -7.37 11.48 -9.21
N GLU A 205 -7.75 12.52 -8.47
CA GLU A 205 -7.34 13.89 -8.73
C GLU A 205 -6.97 14.58 -7.40
N ASN A 206 -5.83 15.24 -7.38
CA ASN A 206 -5.48 16.17 -6.31
C ASN A 206 -5.93 17.58 -6.70
N ASN A 207 -7.10 17.98 -6.25
CA ASN A 207 -7.67 19.31 -6.44
C ASN A 207 -7.45 20.25 -5.23
N HIS A 208 -6.47 19.91 -4.36
CA HIS A 208 -6.06 20.68 -3.20
C HIS A 208 -4.67 21.31 -3.38
N GLY A 209 -4.24 22.13 -2.40
CA GLY A 209 -3.00 22.91 -2.47
C GLY A 209 -1.76 22.23 -1.88
N GLU A 210 -1.87 20.99 -1.41
CA GLU A 210 -0.76 20.18 -0.85
C GLU A 210 -0.71 18.81 -1.52
N ASP A 211 0.42 18.13 -1.40
CA ASP A 211 0.54 16.78 -1.97
C ASP A 211 -0.47 15.82 -1.34
N MET A 212 -1.13 15.06 -2.18
CA MET A 212 -1.90 13.90 -1.79
C MET A 212 -1.01 12.67 -1.91
N VAL A 213 -0.89 11.89 -0.83
CA VAL A 213 -0.05 10.68 -0.79
C VAL A 213 -0.88 9.53 -0.28
N PHE A 214 -0.88 8.42 -1.00
CA PHE A 214 -1.49 7.18 -0.56
C PHE A 214 -0.58 5.97 -0.81
N ILE A 215 -0.79 4.92 -0.03
CA ILE A 215 -0.30 3.58 -0.33
C ILE A 215 -1.41 2.80 -1.03
N GLU A 216 -1.05 2.04 -2.04
CA GLU A 216 -1.94 1.20 -2.83
C GLU A 216 -1.41 -0.23 -2.84
N PHE A 217 -2.30 -1.20 -2.56
CA PHE A 217 -1.94 -2.61 -2.60
C PHE A 217 -2.98 -3.42 -3.37
N PHE A 218 -2.49 -4.33 -4.19
CA PHE A 218 -3.25 -5.24 -5.05
C PHE A 218 -3.20 -6.66 -4.48
N VAL A 219 -4.35 -7.33 -4.47
CA VAL A 219 -4.49 -8.74 -4.06
C VAL A 219 -5.34 -9.51 -5.10
N PRO A 220 -4.75 -10.49 -5.81
CA PRO A 220 -3.32 -10.83 -5.86
C PRO A 220 -2.46 -9.71 -6.45
N GLY A 221 -1.14 -9.87 -6.37
CA GLY A 221 -0.19 -8.88 -6.90
C GLY A 221 -0.09 -8.85 -8.43
N GLU A 222 -0.54 -9.89 -9.09
CA GLU A 222 -0.61 -9.95 -10.56
C GLU A 222 -1.95 -9.39 -11.04
N SER A 223 -1.90 -8.27 -11.74
CA SER A 223 -3.08 -7.61 -12.31
C SER A 223 -2.74 -7.01 -13.68
N ARG A 224 -3.75 -6.89 -14.53
CA ARG A 224 -3.66 -6.16 -15.79
C ARG A 224 -4.40 -4.83 -15.68
N THR A 225 -3.74 -3.73 -16.02
CA THR A 225 -4.38 -2.41 -16.10
C THR A 225 -5.02 -2.24 -17.49
N VAL A 226 -6.29 -1.85 -17.50
CA VAL A 226 -7.08 -1.60 -18.70
C VAL A 226 -7.54 -0.15 -18.69
N TRP A 227 -7.01 0.63 -19.62
CA TRP A 227 -7.30 2.05 -19.75
C TRP A 227 -8.65 2.26 -20.45
N VAL A 228 -9.40 3.28 -20.05
CA VAL A 228 -10.63 3.64 -20.77
C VAL A 228 -10.27 4.15 -22.18
N PRO A 229 -11.15 3.99 -23.18
CA PRO A 229 -10.91 4.45 -24.53
C PRO A 229 -10.58 5.94 -24.57
N GLY A 230 -9.42 6.28 -25.14
CA GLY A 230 -8.93 7.65 -25.27
C GLY A 230 -8.09 8.15 -24.09
N ALA A 231 -7.90 7.35 -23.04
CA ALA A 231 -6.94 7.65 -22.00
C ALA A 231 -5.52 7.21 -22.40
N ASP A 232 -4.53 8.03 -22.07
CA ASP A 232 -3.13 7.67 -22.27
C ASP A 232 -2.68 6.67 -21.21
N ALA A 233 -2.03 5.59 -21.64
CA ALA A 233 -1.43 4.62 -20.74
C ALA A 233 -0.30 5.28 -19.92
N CYS A 234 -0.37 5.20 -18.60
CA CYS A 234 0.63 5.80 -17.73
C CYS A 234 1.93 4.99 -17.77
N ALA A 235 3.02 5.60 -18.23
CA ALA A 235 4.36 5.05 -18.12
C ALA A 235 5.12 5.71 -16.96
N TRP A 236 5.98 4.94 -16.32
CA TRP A 236 6.76 5.32 -15.15
C TRP A 236 8.25 5.23 -15.45
N ASN A 237 8.97 6.33 -15.29
CA ASN A 237 10.39 6.44 -15.58
C ASN A 237 11.20 6.70 -14.31
N PRO A 238 12.25 5.90 -14.02
CA PRO A 238 13.06 6.10 -12.84
C PRO A 238 13.82 7.44 -12.89
N THR A 239 13.80 8.17 -11.79
CA THR A 239 14.53 9.44 -11.64
C THR A 239 16.04 9.22 -11.43
N GLY A 240 16.45 8.01 -11.04
CA GLY A 240 17.82 7.70 -10.57
C GLY A 240 18.06 8.11 -9.12
N LEU A 241 17.06 8.60 -8.41
CA LEU A 241 17.12 9.05 -7.03
C LEU A 241 16.08 8.37 -6.15
N ASP A 242 16.38 8.26 -4.85
CA ASP A 242 15.40 7.93 -3.81
C ASP A 242 14.60 9.19 -3.39
N ILE A 243 13.61 9.03 -2.51
CA ILE A 243 12.77 10.14 -2.04
C ILE A 243 13.54 11.23 -1.28
N ARG A 244 14.77 10.94 -0.84
CA ARG A 244 15.65 11.89 -0.16
C ARG A 244 16.74 12.47 -1.09
N GLY A 245 16.62 12.21 -2.41
CA GLY A 245 17.57 12.69 -3.42
C GLY A 245 18.91 11.99 -3.41
N ARG A 246 19.02 10.77 -2.85
CA ARG A 246 20.24 9.95 -2.82
C ARG A 246 20.16 8.86 -3.89
N HIS A 247 21.27 8.17 -4.13
CA HIS A 247 21.30 6.99 -5.00
C HIS A 247 20.45 5.86 -4.37
N PRO A 248 19.50 5.27 -5.10
CA PRO A 248 18.61 4.23 -4.57
C PRO A 248 19.36 2.90 -4.37
N VAL A 249 18.76 1.97 -3.61
CA VAL A 249 19.37 0.65 -3.30
C VAL A 249 19.32 -0.33 -4.47
N ARG A 250 18.45 -0.09 -5.44
CA ARG A 250 18.33 -0.89 -6.66
C ARG A 250 17.96 -0.04 -7.86
N GLU A 251 18.05 -0.64 -9.04
CA GLU A 251 17.59 -0.02 -10.29
C GLU A 251 16.24 -0.63 -10.69
N VAL A 252 15.34 0.23 -11.17
CA VAL A 252 14.07 -0.14 -11.82
C VAL A 252 14.07 0.45 -13.22
N ARG A 253 13.60 -0.30 -14.21
CA ARG A 253 13.47 0.19 -15.59
C ARG A 253 12.16 0.94 -15.78
N GLY A 254 12.14 1.84 -16.74
CA GLY A 254 10.89 2.46 -17.21
C GLY A 254 9.92 1.39 -17.71
N HIS A 255 8.63 1.53 -17.34
CA HIS A 255 7.58 0.57 -17.69
C HIS A 255 6.19 1.21 -17.68
N VAL A 256 5.25 0.58 -18.37
CA VAL A 256 3.83 0.96 -18.33
C VAL A 256 3.20 0.40 -17.04
N HIS A 257 2.26 1.16 -16.47
CA HIS A 257 1.53 0.74 -15.27
C HIS A 257 0.84 -0.62 -15.46
N GLY A 258 1.05 -1.54 -14.53
CA GLY A 258 0.58 -2.92 -14.63
C GLY A 258 1.50 -3.85 -15.41
N GLU A 259 2.55 -3.35 -16.05
CA GLU A 259 3.55 -4.12 -16.77
C GLU A 259 4.92 -3.99 -16.10
N GLY A 260 5.80 -4.91 -16.40
CA GLY A 260 7.19 -4.84 -15.97
C GLY A 260 7.51 -5.69 -14.75
N ASP A 261 8.76 -6.09 -14.72
CA ASP A 261 9.38 -6.86 -13.65
C ASP A 261 10.02 -5.90 -12.62
N VAL A 262 9.26 -5.50 -11.62
CA VAL A 262 9.59 -4.49 -10.59
C VAL A 262 9.87 -5.07 -9.21
#